data_cc07b05ad0cf65e4834075dfce557cfb
#
_entry.id   cc07b05ad0cf65e4834075dfce557cfb
#
_cell.length_a   1.000
_cell.length_b   1.000
_cell.length_c   1.000
_cell.angle_alpha   90.00
_cell.angle_beta   90.00
_cell.angle_gamma   90.00
#
_symmetry.space_group_name_H-M   'P 1'
#
loop_
_entity.id
_entity.type
_entity.pdbx_description
1 polymer ?
#
loop_
_entity_poly.entity_id
_entity_poly.type
_entity_poly.pdbx_seq_one_letter_code
_entity_poly.pdbx_strand_id
1 'polypeptide(L)'
;IIFVGLIVLLSSFFTVKQQTVVVVERFGKFLSLRNSGLHLKIPVVDRIAGRVNLRIQQLDVIIETKTKDNVFVKMKVSVQFKVLQEKAYEAFYKLEYPHDQITSYVFDVVRAEVPKLKLDDVFERKDDIAVAVKRELNEAMTTYGYDIINTLITDIDPDIQVKNAMNRINAADREKTAAEYEAEAGRIRIVAKAKAEAESKRLQGQGIADQRREIARGLVESVDVLNKVGINSQEASALIVVTQHYDTLQAIGADANSNLILLPNS
;
A
#
# COMPACT_ATOMS: atom_id res chain seq x y z
N ILE A 1 -56.74 -21.93 -45.33
CA ILE A 1 -55.61 -22.87 -45.37
C ILE A 1 -54.32 -22.09 -45.59
N ILE A 2 -54.19 -21.21 -46.57
CA ILE A 2 -52.94 -20.43 -46.86
C ILE A 2 -52.60 -19.53 -45.71
N PHE A 3 -53.52 -18.86 -45.06
CA PHE A 3 -53.24 -17.96 -43.89
C PHE A 3 -52.74 -18.73 -42.66
N VAL A 4 -53.26 -19.91 -42.38
CA VAL A 4 -52.80 -20.81 -41.31
C VAL A 4 -51.37 -21.30 -41.61
N GLY A 5 -51.11 -21.69 -42.89
CA GLY A 5 -49.78 -22.09 -43.31
C GLY A 5 -48.72 -20.96 -43.13
N LEU A 6 -49.11 -19.72 -43.45
CA LEU A 6 -48.25 -18.57 -43.28
C LEU A 6 -47.92 -18.29 -41.79
N ILE A 7 -48.92 -18.39 -40.92
CA ILE A 7 -48.73 -18.25 -39.46
C ILE A 7 -47.77 -19.33 -38.93
N VAL A 8 -47.96 -20.57 -39.32
CA VAL A 8 -47.09 -21.69 -38.94
C VAL A 8 -45.68 -21.46 -39.42
N LEU A 9 -45.51 -20.98 -40.64
CA LEU A 9 -44.16 -20.70 -41.19
C LEU A 9 -43.48 -19.55 -40.46
N LEU A 10 -44.16 -18.47 -40.13
CA LEU A 10 -43.62 -17.36 -39.36
C LEU A 10 -43.27 -17.77 -37.91
N SER A 11 -44.06 -18.64 -37.28
CA SER A 11 -43.82 -19.14 -35.93
C SER A 11 -42.67 -20.16 -35.84
N SER A 12 -42.16 -20.65 -36.98
CA SER A 12 -41.05 -21.56 -37.06
C SER A 12 -39.69 -20.86 -36.83
N PHE A 13 -39.62 -19.56 -37.07
CA PHE A 13 -38.38 -18.81 -36.89
C PHE A 13 -38.29 -18.28 -35.46
N PHE A 14 -37.12 -18.42 -34.88
CA PHE A 14 -36.74 -17.77 -33.61
C PHE A 14 -35.30 -17.30 -33.61
N THR A 15 -35.05 -16.24 -32.88
CA THR A 15 -33.72 -15.66 -32.75
C THR A 15 -33.15 -15.94 -31.36
N VAL A 16 -31.87 -16.23 -31.33
CA VAL A 16 -31.09 -16.43 -30.09
C VAL A 16 -30.12 -15.25 -29.95
N LYS A 17 -30.18 -14.59 -28.79
CA LYS A 17 -29.31 -13.46 -28.49
C LYS A 17 -27.85 -13.88 -28.35
N GLN A 18 -26.92 -12.96 -28.60
CA GLN A 18 -25.49 -13.18 -28.40
C GLN A 18 -25.21 -13.56 -26.93
N GLN A 19 -24.22 -14.43 -26.70
CA GLN A 19 -23.87 -14.95 -25.37
C GLN A 19 -25.03 -15.67 -24.66
N THR A 20 -25.89 -16.36 -25.43
CA THR A 20 -26.99 -17.18 -24.92
C THR A 20 -27.07 -18.45 -25.79
N VAL A 21 -27.33 -19.58 -25.14
CA VAL A 21 -27.68 -20.84 -25.80
C VAL A 21 -29.11 -21.19 -25.45
N VAL A 22 -29.85 -21.63 -26.45
CA VAL A 22 -31.25 -22.09 -26.27
C VAL A 22 -31.26 -23.60 -26.32
N VAL A 23 -31.92 -24.20 -25.32
CA VAL A 23 -32.15 -25.63 -25.24
C VAL A 23 -33.47 -25.93 -25.92
N VAL A 24 -33.47 -26.75 -26.95
CA VAL A 24 -34.67 -27.18 -27.70
C VAL A 24 -35.00 -28.62 -27.38
N GLU A 25 -36.21 -28.87 -26.98
CA GLU A 25 -36.78 -30.18 -26.73
C GLU A 25 -37.82 -30.54 -27.82
N ARG A 26 -37.90 -31.84 -28.09
CA ARG A 26 -38.96 -32.42 -28.94
C ARG A 26 -39.70 -33.49 -28.12
N PHE A 27 -40.97 -33.25 -27.89
CA PHE A 27 -41.80 -34.12 -27.02
C PHE A 27 -41.18 -34.42 -25.66
N GLY A 28 -40.55 -33.40 -25.03
CA GLY A 28 -39.89 -33.53 -23.72
C GLY A 28 -38.52 -34.19 -23.73
N LYS A 29 -38.00 -34.57 -24.91
CA LYS A 29 -36.60 -35.06 -25.04
C LYS A 29 -35.70 -33.97 -25.58
N PHE A 30 -34.50 -33.87 -25.06
CA PHE A 30 -33.47 -33.01 -25.59
C PHE A 30 -33.25 -33.30 -27.10
N LEU A 31 -33.30 -32.26 -27.90
CA LEU A 31 -33.06 -32.34 -29.33
C LEU A 31 -31.72 -31.74 -29.71
N SER A 32 -31.48 -30.48 -29.32
CA SER A 32 -30.28 -29.76 -29.69
C SER A 32 -30.06 -28.47 -28.88
N LEU A 33 -28.83 -28.01 -28.83
CA LEU A 33 -28.45 -26.67 -28.39
C LEU A 33 -28.43 -25.75 -29.61
N ARG A 34 -28.98 -24.55 -29.47
CA ARG A 34 -28.97 -23.51 -30.51
C ARG A 34 -28.21 -22.28 -30.03
N ASN A 35 -27.10 -22.00 -30.74
CA ASN A 35 -26.24 -20.84 -30.47
C ASN A 35 -26.90 -19.55 -30.96
N SER A 36 -26.22 -18.41 -30.76
CA SER A 36 -26.68 -17.10 -31.24
C SER A 36 -26.94 -17.10 -32.76
N GLY A 37 -28.03 -16.47 -33.18
CA GLY A 37 -28.42 -16.36 -34.57
C GLY A 37 -29.88 -16.70 -34.81
N LEU A 38 -30.26 -16.83 -36.10
CA LEU A 38 -31.60 -17.20 -36.55
C LEU A 38 -31.69 -18.73 -36.69
N HIS A 39 -32.69 -19.31 -36.08
CA HIS A 39 -32.91 -20.77 -36.10
C HIS A 39 -34.37 -21.10 -36.47
N LEU A 40 -34.52 -22.31 -36.96
CA LEU A 40 -35.81 -22.90 -37.27
C LEU A 40 -36.17 -23.94 -36.21
N LYS A 41 -37.46 -23.95 -35.83
CA LYS A 41 -38.09 -24.99 -35.01
C LYS A 41 -39.39 -25.44 -35.69
N ILE A 42 -39.78 -26.66 -35.45
CA ILE A 42 -41.11 -27.15 -35.90
C ILE A 42 -42.13 -26.71 -34.84
N PRO A 43 -43.03 -25.76 -35.18
CA PRO A 43 -44.06 -25.32 -34.24
C PRO A 43 -44.89 -26.52 -33.78
N VAL A 44 -45.39 -26.48 -32.53
CA VAL A 44 -46.17 -27.56 -31.88
C VAL A 44 -45.30 -28.75 -31.40
N VAL A 45 -44.30 -29.18 -32.17
CA VAL A 45 -43.46 -30.35 -31.86
C VAL A 45 -42.24 -29.97 -31.05
N ASP A 46 -41.56 -28.88 -31.47
CA ASP A 46 -40.35 -28.39 -30.83
C ASP A 46 -40.67 -27.28 -29.82
N ARG A 47 -40.19 -27.45 -28.59
CA ARG A 47 -40.37 -26.48 -27.52
C ARG A 47 -39.00 -25.94 -27.09
N ILE A 48 -38.94 -24.64 -26.79
CA ILE A 48 -37.82 -24.05 -26.10
C ILE A 48 -37.96 -24.37 -24.62
N ALA A 49 -37.09 -25.26 -24.11
CA ALA A 49 -37.07 -25.68 -22.68
C ALA A 49 -36.54 -24.55 -21.82
N GLY A 50 -35.47 -23.87 -22.27
CA GLY A 50 -34.89 -22.78 -21.55
C GLY A 50 -33.78 -22.08 -22.30
N ARG A 51 -33.25 -21.04 -21.68
CA ARG A 51 -32.14 -20.23 -22.20
C ARG A 51 -31.01 -20.19 -21.17
N VAL A 52 -29.84 -20.60 -21.59
CA VAL A 52 -28.63 -20.61 -20.75
C VAL A 52 -27.80 -19.36 -21.07
N ASN A 53 -27.51 -18.56 -20.06
CA ASN A 53 -26.67 -17.37 -20.20
C ASN A 53 -25.19 -17.78 -20.11
N LEU A 54 -24.39 -17.42 -21.13
CA LEU A 54 -22.95 -17.70 -21.20
C LEU A 54 -22.08 -16.55 -20.67
N ARG A 55 -22.69 -15.42 -20.30
CA ARG A 55 -21.95 -14.28 -19.76
C ARG A 55 -21.40 -14.63 -18.39
N ILE A 56 -20.32 -13.95 -18.01
CA ILE A 56 -19.81 -14.03 -16.66
C ILE A 56 -20.84 -13.45 -15.70
N GLN A 57 -21.17 -14.22 -14.69
CA GLN A 57 -22.09 -13.87 -13.61
C GLN A 57 -21.29 -13.81 -12.31
N GLN A 58 -21.77 -12.99 -11.38
CA GLN A 58 -21.20 -12.87 -10.04
C GLN A 58 -22.24 -13.27 -9.00
N LEU A 59 -21.80 -14.07 -8.05
CA LEU A 59 -22.55 -14.43 -6.86
C LEU A 59 -21.76 -13.98 -5.63
N ASP A 60 -22.41 -13.16 -4.81
CA ASP A 60 -21.85 -12.71 -3.54
C ASP A 60 -22.42 -13.59 -2.42
N VAL A 61 -21.53 -14.24 -1.68
CA VAL A 61 -21.84 -15.12 -0.57
C VAL A 61 -21.31 -14.50 0.73
N ILE A 62 -22.19 -14.31 1.72
CA ILE A 62 -21.82 -13.83 3.04
C ILE A 62 -21.76 -15.03 3.97
N ILE A 63 -20.61 -15.21 4.61
CA ILE A 63 -20.32 -16.37 5.46
C ILE A 63 -19.90 -15.88 6.85
N GLU A 64 -20.48 -16.45 7.88
CA GLU A 64 -20.01 -16.26 9.24
C GLU A 64 -19.24 -17.51 9.68
N THR A 65 -18.02 -17.31 10.16
CA THR A 65 -17.13 -18.38 10.62
C THR A 65 -16.29 -17.90 11.79
N LYS A 66 -15.55 -18.82 12.41
CA LYS A 66 -14.72 -18.58 13.58
C LYS A 66 -13.26 -18.83 13.23
N THR A 67 -12.39 -17.93 13.61
CA THR A 67 -10.93 -18.06 13.45
C THR A 67 -10.31 -18.97 14.53
N LYS A 68 -9.04 -19.31 14.38
CA LYS A 68 -8.27 -20.13 15.33
C LYS A 68 -8.20 -19.52 16.73
N ASP A 69 -8.17 -18.21 16.82
CA ASP A 69 -8.15 -17.41 18.07
C ASP A 69 -9.55 -17.11 18.61
N ASN A 70 -10.56 -17.89 18.17
CA ASN A 70 -11.94 -17.84 18.65
C ASN A 70 -12.70 -16.54 18.33
N VAL A 71 -12.28 -15.79 17.32
CA VAL A 71 -12.99 -14.58 16.86
C VAL A 71 -14.00 -14.94 15.77
N PHE A 72 -15.25 -14.49 15.92
CA PHE A 72 -16.24 -14.59 14.86
C PHE A 72 -15.99 -13.51 13.81
N VAL A 73 -16.01 -13.92 12.55
CA VAL A 73 -15.82 -13.03 11.39
C VAL A 73 -16.89 -13.29 10.36
N LYS A 74 -17.42 -12.20 9.81
CA LYS A 74 -18.27 -12.22 8.62
C LYS A 74 -17.40 -11.95 7.42
N MET A 75 -17.42 -12.86 6.45
CA MET A 75 -16.65 -12.74 5.22
C MET A 75 -17.58 -12.66 4.04
N LYS A 76 -17.30 -11.74 3.12
CA LYS A 76 -17.98 -11.65 1.83
C LYS A 76 -17.08 -12.23 0.75
N VAL A 77 -17.52 -13.32 0.15
CA VAL A 77 -16.84 -14.01 -0.94
C VAL A 77 -17.62 -13.79 -2.23
N SER A 78 -17.00 -13.20 -3.23
CA SER A 78 -17.56 -12.95 -4.54
C SER A 78 -17.03 -13.99 -5.52
N VAL A 79 -17.89 -14.83 -6.06
CA VAL A 79 -17.57 -15.87 -7.03
C VAL A 79 -18.01 -15.45 -8.41
N GLN A 80 -17.07 -15.37 -9.35
CA GLN A 80 -17.32 -15.09 -10.76
C GLN A 80 -17.29 -16.40 -11.53
N PHE A 81 -18.40 -16.70 -12.21
CA PHE A 81 -18.57 -17.94 -12.96
C PHE A 81 -19.28 -17.70 -14.28
N LYS A 82 -19.12 -18.64 -15.19
CA LYS A 82 -19.87 -18.69 -16.46
C LYS A 82 -20.23 -20.13 -16.80
N VAL A 83 -21.19 -20.30 -17.70
CA VAL A 83 -21.50 -21.61 -18.28
C VAL A 83 -20.61 -21.84 -19.49
N LEU A 84 -20.00 -23.05 -19.56
CA LEU A 84 -19.27 -23.50 -20.74
C LEU A 84 -20.25 -23.85 -21.84
N GLN A 85 -20.08 -23.23 -23.02
CA GLN A 85 -20.98 -23.43 -24.16
C GLN A 85 -21.09 -24.92 -24.55
N GLU A 86 -20.00 -25.64 -24.51
CA GLU A 86 -19.94 -27.08 -24.84
C GLU A 86 -20.71 -27.95 -23.85
N LYS A 87 -20.83 -27.48 -22.61
CA LYS A 87 -21.50 -28.20 -21.49
C LYS A 87 -22.82 -27.54 -21.09
N ALA A 88 -23.43 -26.77 -21.97
CA ALA A 88 -24.70 -26.10 -21.68
C ALA A 88 -25.86 -27.09 -21.43
N TYR A 89 -25.76 -28.31 -21.98
CA TYR A 89 -26.68 -29.40 -21.68
C TYR A 89 -26.59 -29.83 -20.21
N GLU A 90 -25.37 -30.05 -19.72
CA GLU A 90 -25.12 -30.45 -18.34
C GLU A 90 -25.57 -29.36 -17.37
N ALA A 91 -25.28 -28.09 -17.69
CA ALA A 91 -25.65 -26.96 -16.86
C ALA A 91 -27.16 -26.78 -16.75
N PHE A 92 -27.92 -27.17 -17.79
CA PHE A 92 -29.36 -27.01 -17.81
C PHE A 92 -30.09 -28.20 -17.16
N TYR A 93 -29.65 -29.45 -17.41
CA TYR A 93 -30.37 -30.64 -17.00
C TYR A 93 -29.84 -31.33 -15.74
N LYS A 94 -28.54 -31.14 -15.41
CA LYS A 94 -27.92 -31.84 -14.27
C LYS A 94 -27.92 -31.04 -12.99
N LEU A 95 -28.06 -29.71 -13.07
CA LEU A 95 -28.03 -28.83 -11.90
C LEU A 95 -29.18 -27.84 -11.93
N GLU A 96 -30.10 -27.97 -10.99
CA GLU A 96 -31.30 -27.13 -10.94
C GLU A 96 -31.01 -25.78 -10.28
N TYR A 97 -30.25 -25.77 -9.17
CA TYR A 97 -29.96 -24.57 -8.37
C TYR A 97 -28.45 -24.30 -8.29
N PRO A 98 -27.84 -23.77 -9.35
CA PRO A 98 -26.39 -23.55 -9.37
C PRO A 98 -25.88 -22.57 -8.30
N HIS A 99 -26.67 -21.55 -7.97
CA HIS A 99 -26.30 -20.57 -6.96
C HIS A 99 -26.22 -21.19 -5.57
N ASP A 100 -27.18 -22.02 -5.22
CA ASP A 100 -27.21 -22.70 -3.91
C ASP A 100 -26.07 -23.71 -3.78
N GLN A 101 -25.76 -24.40 -4.88
CA GLN A 101 -24.64 -25.33 -4.93
C GLN A 101 -23.29 -24.61 -4.76
N ILE A 102 -23.07 -23.53 -5.50
CA ILE A 102 -21.87 -22.70 -5.35
C ILE A 102 -21.76 -22.17 -3.92
N THR A 103 -22.87 -21.65 -3.38
CA THR A 103 -22.93 -21.14 -2.01
C THR A 103 -22.50 -22.21 -1.01
N SER A 104 -23.04 -23.45 -1.14
CA SER A 104 -22.73 -24.55 -0.23
C SER A 104 -21.24 -24.93 -0.25
N TYR A 105 -20.63 -25.01 -1.43
CA TYR A 105 -19.19 -25.26 -1.56
C TYR A 105 -18.34 -24.14 -0.96
N VAL A 106 -18.72 -22.87 -1.20
CA VAL A 106 -18.01 -21.73 -0.59
C VAL A 106 -18.07 -21.81 0.93
N PHE A 107 -19.24 -22.14 1.50
CA PHE A 107 -19.38 -22.35 2.94
C PHE A 107 -18.46 -23.46 3.46
N ASP A 108 -18.40 -24.59 2.75
CA ASP A 108 -17.61 -25.74 3.17
C ASP A 108 -16.12 -25.39 3.21
N VAL A 109 -15.58 -24.86 2.12
CA VAL A 109 -14.15 -24.52 2.01
C VAL A 109 -13.75 -23.43 2.99
N VAL A 110 -14.53 -22.35 3.11
CA VAL A 110 -14.21 -21.25 4.03
C VAL A 110 -14.24 -21.72 5.48
N ARG A 111 -15.22 -22.55 5.84
CA ARG A 111 -15.30 -23.15 7.18
C ARG A 111 -14.23 -24.20 7.46
N ALA A 112 -13.61 -24.76 6.43
CA ALA A 112 -12.46 -25.65 6.56
C ALA A 112 -11.14 -24.90 6.71
N GLU A 113 -10.97 -23.76 6.03
CA GLU A 113 -9.70 -23.02 5.98
C GLU A 113 -9.56 -21.95 7.07
N VAL A 114 -10.59 -21.15 7.31
CA VAL A 114 -10.51 -20.01 8.24
C VAL A 114 -10.21 -20.42 9.69
N PRO A 115 -10.77 -21.52 10.25
CA PRO A 115 -10.45 -21.95 11.62
C PRO A 115 -9.00 -22.39 11.83
N LYS A 116 -8.23 -22.60 10.78
CA LYS A 116 -6.80 -22.91 10.86
C LYS A 116 -5.93 -21.67 11.07
N LEU A 117 -6.47 -20.49 10.77
CA LEU A 117 -5.78 -19.20 10.73
C LEU A 117 -6.21 -18.31 11.90
N LYS A 118 -5.29 -17.50 12.43
CA LYS A 118 -5.63 -16.40 13.33
C LYS A 118 -6.28 -15.27 12.55
N LEU A 119 -6.93 -14.35 13.25
CA LEU A 119 -7.61 -13.21 12.60
C LEU A 119 -6.67 -12.41 11.72
N ASP A 120 -5.48 -12.06 12.20
CA ASP A 120 -4.48 -11.30 11.43
C ASP A 120 -4.03 -12.08 10.18
N ASP A 121 -3.79 -13.38 10.32
CA ASP A 121 -3.43 -14.27 9.19
C ASP A 121 -4.56 -14.35 8.14
N VAL A 122 -5.82 -14.27 8.55
CA VAL A 122 -6.97 -14.26 7.63
C VAL A 122 -6.95 -13.01 6.75
N PHE A 123 -6.61 -11.84 7.31
CA PHE A 123 -6.45 -10.61 6.54
C PHE A 123 -5.26 -10.66 5.59
N GLU A 124 -4.12 -11.16 6.05
CA GLU A 124 -2.89 -11.24 5.25
C GLU A 124 -2.99 -12.28 4.13
N ARG A 125 -3.61 -13.43 4.41
CA ARG A 125 -3.68 -14.58 3.52
C ARG A 125 -5.04 -14.79 2.87
N LYS A 126 -5.84 -13.74 2.77
CA LYS A 126 -7.17 -13.80 2.12
C LYS A 126 -7.11 -14.35 0.70
N ASP A 127 -6.04 -14.03 -0.04
CA ASP A 127 -5.87 -14.50 -1.41
C ASP A 127 -5.59 -16.01 -1.47
N ASP A 128 -4.90 -16.59 -0.51
CA ASP A 128 -4.70 -18.04 -0.39
C ASP A 128 -6.05 -18.78 -0.20
N ILE A 129 -6.90 -18.21 0.67
CA ILE A 129 -8.24 -18.74 0.91
C ILE A 129 -9.08 -18.64 -0.38
N ALA A 130 -9.02 -17.53 -1.09
CA ALA A 130 -9.73 -17.33 -2.35
C ALA A 130 -9.28 -18.34 -3.42
N VAL A 131 -7.98 -18.62 -3.52
CA VAL A 131 -7.42 -19.64 -4.42
C VAL A 131 -7.90 -21.03 -4.04
N ALA A 132 -7.93 -21.39 -2.74
CA ALA A 132 -8.44 -22.66 -2.27
C ALA A 132 -9.93 -22.83 -2.62
N VAL A 133 -10.75 -21.82 -2.38
CA VAL A 133 -12.17 -21.81 -2.74
C VAL A 133 -12.34 -21.98 -4.27
N LYS A 134 -11.57 -21.25 -5.07
CA LYS A 134 -11.63 -21.35 -6.54
C LYS A 134 -11.32 -22.77 -7.01
N ARG A 135 -10.27 -23.39 -6.46
CA ARG A 135 -9.83 -24.75 -6.85
C ARG A 135 -10.92 -25.78 -6.59
N GLU A 136 -11.41 -25.83 -5.36
CA GLU A 136 -12.44 -26.79 -4.96
C GLU A 136 -13.77 -26.59 -5.72
N LEU A 137 -14.19 -25.32 -5.85
CA LEU A 137 -15.37 -24.97 -6.64
C LEU A 137 -15.22 -25.36 -8.11
N ASN A 138 -14.10 -25.07 -8.72
CA ASN A 138 -13.89 -25.35 -10.13
C ASN A 138 -13.90 -26.86 -10.41
N GLU A 139 -13.28 -27.64 -9.54
CA GLU A 139 -13.27 -29.12 -9.64
C GLU A 139 -14.70 -29.69 -9.57
N ALA A 140 -15.51 -29.23 -8.61
CA ALA A 140 -16.89 -29.68 -8.45
C ALA A 140 -17.81 -29.20 -9.57
N MET A 141 -17.75 -27.91 -9.90
CA MET A 141 -18.71 -27.25 -10.80
C MET A 141 -18.46 -27.49 -12.29
N THR A 142 -17.22 -27.81 -12.68
CA THR A 142 -16.86 -28.15 -14.07
C THR A 142 -17.61 -29.40 -14.57
N THR A 143 -17.93 -30.34 -13.67
CA THR A 143 -18.73 -31.54 -13.99
C THR A 143 -20.16 -31.16 -14.40
N TYR A 144 -20.69 -30.07 -13.88
CA TYR A 144 -22.01 -29.54 -14.19
C TYR A 144 -22.00 -28.48 -15.31
N GLY A 145 -20.84 -28.23 -15.92
CA GLY A 145 -20.72 -27.28 -17.04
C GLY A 145 -20.51 -25.83 -16.65
N TYR A 146 -20.16 -25.57 -15.39
CA TYR A 146 -19.80 -24.23 -14.89
C TYR A 146 -18.28 -24.11 -14.77
N ASP A 147 -17.75 -22.97 -15.19
CA ASP A 147 -16.35 -22.59 -15.11
C ASP A 147 -16.21 -21.42 -14.12
N ILE A 148 -15.41 -21.61 -13.08
CA ILE A 148 -15.15 -20.57 -12.08
C ILE A 148 -13.98 -19.71 -12.54
N ILE A 149 -14.31 -18.50 -12.99
CA ILE A 149 -13.33 -17.56 -13.53
C ILE A 149 -12.42 -17.04 -12.43
N ASN A 150 -13.05 -16.53 -11.35
CA ASN A 150 -12.32 -16.00 -10.23
C ASN A 150 -13.14 -16.06 -8.94
N THR A 151 -12.45 -16.07 -7.81
CA THR A 151 -13.03 -15.97 -6.48
C THR A 151 -12.28 -14.91 -5.71
N LEU A 152 -13.00 -13.99 -5.08
CA LEU A 152 -12.45 -12.84 -4.37
C LEU A 152 -13.05 -12.77 -2.97
N ILE A 153 -12.22 -12.55 -1.97
CA ILE A 153 -12.68 -12.16 -0.64
C ILE A 153 -12.71 -10.63 -0.62
N THR A 154 -13.90 -10.07 -0.64
CA THR A 154 -14.11 -8.62 -0.79
C THR A 154 -14.23 -7.90 0.54
N ASP A 155 -14.66 -8.61 1.59
CA ASP A 155 -14.79 -8.02 2.92
C ASP A 155 -14.56 -9.07 4.01
N ILE A 156 -13.94 -8.63 5.12
CA ILE A 156 -13.71 -9.42 6.34
C ILE A 156 -14.06 -8.51 7.51
N ASP A 157 -15.20 -8.75 8.13
CA ASP A 157 -15.71 -7.92 9.24
C ASP A 157 -15.76 -8.76 10.54
N PRO A 158 -14.81 -8.56 11.47
CA PRO A 158 -14.84 -9.19 12.77
C PRO A 158 -15.89 -8.52 13.67
N ASP A 159 -16.23 -9.18 14.78
CA ASP A 159 -17.11 -8.61 15.80
C ASP A 159 -16.66 -7.20 16.23
N ILE A 160 -17.61 -6.31 16.47
CA ILE A 160 -17.35 -4.89 16.76
C ILE A 160 -16.47 -4.69 18.01
N GLN A 161 -16.57 -5.55 19.00
CA GLN A 161 -15.75 -5.48 20.21
C GLN A 161 -14.30 -5.80 19.91
N VAL A 162 -14.05 -6.80 19.05
CA VAL A 162 -12.71 -7.18 18.59
C VAL A 162 -12.11 -6.08 17.73
N LYS A 163 -12.89 -5.53 16.79
CA LYS A 163 -12.47 -4.40 15.93
C LYS A 163 -12.05 -3.18 16.78
N ASN A 164 -12.80 -2.85 17.80
CA ASN A 164 -12.47 -1.76 18.74
C ASN A 164 -11.22 -2.06 19.58
N ALA A 165 -11.02 -3.33 20.00
CA ALA A 165 -9.82 -3.75 20.70
C ALA A 165 -8.57 -3.67 19.79
N MET A 166 -8.65 -4.17 18.56
CA MET A 166 -7.58 -4.05 17.57
C MET A 166 -7.21 -2.60 17.27
N ASN A 167 -8.21 -1.72 17.10
CA ASN A 167 -7.98 -0.29 16.88
C ASN A 167 -7.23 0.35 18.06
N ARG A 168 -7.54 -0.03 19.30
CA ARG A 168 -6.82 0.46 20.50
C ARG A 168 -5.39 -0.04 20.57
N ILE A 169 -5.16 -1.33 20.25
CA ILE A 169 -3.82 -1.92 20.21
C ILE A 169 -2.99 -1.23 19.13
N ASN A 170 -3.52 -1.08 17.93
CA ASN A 170 -2.84 -0.42 16.82
C ASN A 170 -2.53 1.07 17.12
N ALA A 171 -3.43 1.77 17.82
CA ALA A 171 -3.20 3.14 18.25
C ALA A 171 -2.04 3.23 19.27
N ALA A 172 -2.03 2.34 20.28
CA ALA A 172 -0.97 2.29 21.27
C ALA A 172 0.40 1.90 20.66
N ASP A 173 0.42 0.97 19.71
CA ASP A 173 1.66 0.58 19.01
C ASP A 173 2.22 1.71 18.15
N ARG A 174 1.35 2.43 17.44
CA ARG A 174 1.74 3.64 16.68
C ARG A 174 2.25 4.74 17.60
N GLU A 175 1.62 4.97 18.75
CA GLU A 175 2.07 5.97 19.74
C GLU A 175 3.44 5.60 20.31
N LYS A 176 3.65 4.33 20.66
CA LYS A 176 4.96 3.81 21.08
C LYS A 176 6.02 4.04 20.01
N THR A 177 5.74 3.63 18.77
CA THR A 177 6.66 3.81 17.64
C THR A 177 6.99 5.29 17.39
N ALA A 178 5.99 6.17 17.46
CA ALA A 178 6.20 7.62 17.34
C ALA A 178 7.10 8.16 18.46
N ALA A 179 6.87 7.75 19.73
CA ALA A 179 7.71 8.15 20.85
C ALA A 179 9.16 7.66 20.71
N GLU A 180 9.39 6.44 20.21
CA GLU A 180 10.72 5.91 19.92
C GLU A 180 11.45 6.74 18.84
N TYR A 181 10.76 7.10 17.75
CA TYR A 181 11.33 7.96 16.71
C TYR A 181 11.60 9.38 17.20
N GLU A 182 10.73 9.96 18.04
CA GLU A 182 10.96 11.28 18.63
C GLU A 182 12.16 11.28 19.57
N ALA A 183 12.29 10.25 20.41
CA ALA A 183 13.45 10.09 21.31
C ALA A 183 14.76 9.94 20.51
N GLU A 184 14.77 9.13 19.46
CA GLU A 184 15.95 8.96 18.61
C GLU A 184 16.28 10.25 17.83
N ALA A 185 15.28 10.95 17.30
CA ALA A 185 15.48 12.27 16.67
C ALA A 185 16.03 13.28 17.66
N GLY A 186 15.55 13.27 18.91
CA GLY A 186 16.09 14.09 20.00
C GLY A 186 17.56 13.77 20.29
N ARG A 187 17.90 12.51 20.41
CA ARG A 187 19.28 12.03 20.60
C ARG A 187 20.21 12.49 19.47
N ILE A 188 19.77 12.31 18.22
CA ILE A 188 20.54 12.73 17.03
C ILE A 188 20.78 14.24 17.05
N ARG A 189 19.76 15.06 17.36
CA ARG A 189 19.89 16.52 17.45
C ARG A 189 20.90 16.95 18.52
N ILE A 190 20.85 16.34 19.72
CA ILE A 190 21.75 16.65 20.83
C ILE A 190 23.19 16.31 20.44
N VAL A 191 23.42 15.11 19.88
CA VAL A 191 24.76 14.67 19.46
C VAL A 191 25.29 15.55 18.32
N ALA A 192 24.46 15.87 17.32
CA ALA A 192 24.86 16.73 16.21
C ALA A 192 25.23 18.14 16.69
N LYS A 193 24.44 18.72 17.62
CA LYS A 193 24.71 20.03 18.22
C LYS A 193 26.04 20.00 18.99
N ALA A 194 26.26 18.99 19.85
CA ALA A 194 27.51 18.88 20.63
C ALA A 194 28.72 18.72 19.70
N LYS A 195 28.63 17.94 18.63
CA LYS A 195 29.71 17.81 17.64
C LYS A 195 29.97 19.13 16.92
N ALA A 196 28.93 19.84 16.50
CA ALA A 196 29.06 21.14 15.84
C ALA A 196 29.68 22.19 16.74
N GLU A 197 29.29 22.23 18.02
CA GLU A 197 29.92 23.12 19.03
C GLU A 197 31.40 22.79 19.28
N ALA A 198 31.73 21.50 19.40
CA ALA A 198 33.13 21.08 19.58
C ALA A 198 33.98 21.45 18.37
N GLU A 199 33.47 21.21 17.15
CA GLU A 199 34.16 21.57 15.91
C GLU A 199 34.30 23.08 15.75
N SER A 200 33.26 23.86 16.07
CA SER A 200 33.32 25.32 16.08
C SER A 200 34.40 25.85 17.03
N LYS A 201 34.46 25.34 18.26
CA LYS A 201 35.49 25.71 19.23
C LYS A 201 36.90 25.33 18.77
N ARG A 202 37.06 24.15 18.14
CA ARG A 202 38.35 23.70 17.56
C ARG A 202 38.79 24.65 16.45
N LEU A 203 37.88 25.00 15.52
CA LEU A 203 38.20 25.93 14.42
C LEU A 203 38.48 27.34 14.91
N GLN A 204 37.76 27.84 15.93
CA GLN A 204 38.05 29.11 16.57
C GLN A 204 39.44 29.11 17.20
N GLY A 205 39.80 28.03 17.94
CA GLY A 205 41.10 27.87 18.51
C GLY A 205 42.21 27.84 17.46
N GLN A 206 42.01 27.15 16.34
CA GLN A 206 42.94 27.18 15.21
C GLN A 206 43.06 28.59 14.60
N GLY A 207 41.94 29.25 14.36
CA GLY A 207 41.96 30.62 13.82
C GLY A 207 42.74 31.59 14.71
N ILE A 208 42.57 31.52 16.04
CA ILE A 208 43.36 32.34 17.00
C ILE A 208 44.83 32.00 16.93
N ALA A 209 45.18 30.71 16.84
CA ALA A 209 46.57 30.28 16.75
C ALA A 209 47.23 30.77 15.45
N ASP A 210 46.50 30.66 14.33
CA ASP A 210 46.99 31.15 13.03
C ASP A 210 47.12 32.69 13.02
N GLN A 211 46.14 33.40 13.54
CA GLN A 211 46.24 34.85 13.73
C GLN A 211 47.46 35.26 14.55
N ARG A 212 47.72 34.62 15.70
CA ARG A 212 48.89 34.89 16.51
C ARG A 212 50.21 34.60 15.77
N ARG A 213 50.25 33.54 14.97
CA ARG A 213 51.40 33.18 14.13
C ARG A 213 51.70 34.25 13.08
N GLU A 214 50.65 34.75 12.41
CA GLU A 214 50.79 35.81 11.39
C GLU A 214 51.20 37.15 12.01
N ILE A 215 50.67 37.50 13.19
CA ILE A 215 51.10 38.67 13.96
C ILE A 215 52.57 38.56 14.32
N ALA A 216 53.00 37.39 14.87
CA ALA A 216 54.41 37.16 15.22
C ALA A 216 55.32 37.25 13.99
N ARG A 217 54.91 36.72 12.83
CA ARG A 217 55.66 36.87 11.58
C ARG A 217 55.78 38.35 11.14
N GLY A 218 54.68 39.10 11.16
CA GLY A 218 54.68 40.50 10.82
C GLY A 218 55.58 41.35 11.75
N LEU A 219 55.61 40.99 13.06
CA LEU A 219 56.52 41.62 14.02
C LEU A 219 57.98 41.35 13.69
N VAL A 220 58.36 40.10 13.38
CA VAL A 220 59.73 39.74 13.00
C VAL A 220 60.15 40.50 11.74
N GLU A 221 59.30 40.51 10.70
CA GLU A 221 59.56 41.28 9.46
C GLU A 221 59.74 42.77 9.74
N SER A 222 58.91 43.36 10.61
CA SER A 222 59.02 44.77 10.99
C SER A 222 60.32 45.08 11.72
N VAL A 223 60.73 44.23 12.65
CA VAL A 223 62.02 44.37 13.36
C VAL A 223 63.19 44.27 12.38
N ASP A 224 63.16 43.33 11.42
CA ASP A 224 64.19 43.14 10.43
C ASP A 224 64.33 44.36 9.51
N VAL A 225 63.23 45.02 9.13
CA VAL A 225 63.25 46.26 8.35
C VAL A 225 63.87 47.39 9.16
N LEU A 226 63.50 47.58 10.42
CA LEU A 226 64.02 48.59 11.30
C LEU A 226 65.55 48.39 11.61
N ASN A 227 65.97 47.16 11.77
CA ASN A 227 67.39 46.83 11.93
C ASN A 227 68.27 47.24 10.70
N LYS A 228 67.71 47.09 9.48
CA LYS A 228 68.39 47.49 8.24
C LYS A 228 68.58 49.01 8.13
N VAL A 229 67.77 49.80 8.82
CA VAL A 229 67.82 51.29 8.85
C VAL A 229 68.70 51.75 10.00
N GLY A 230 69.33 50.84 10.80
CA GLY A 230 70.26 51.14 11.84
C GLY A 230 69.67 51.36 13.24
N ILE A 231 68.41 50.98 13.43
CA ILE A 231 67.77 50.98 14.77
C ILE A 231 68.08 49.65 15.48
N ASN A 232 68.44 49.71 16.71
CA ASN A 232 68.79 48.48 17.52
C ASN A 232 67.50 47.67 17.74
N SER A 233 67.60 46.34 17.70
CA SER A 233 66.48 45.41 17.85
C SER A 233 65.66 45.62 19.13
N GLN A 234 66.31 46.13 20.19
CA GLN A 234 65.64 46.42 21.46
C GLN A 234 64.77 47.67 21.39
N GLU A 235 65.24 48.70 20.71
CA GLU A 235 64.46 49.95 20.44
C GLU A 235 63.32 49.74 19.44
N ALA A 236 63.60 48.95 18.40
CA ALA A 236 62.60 48.57 17.42
C ALA A 236 61.44 47.79 18.06
N SER A 237 61.71 46.85 18.93
CA SER A 237 60.71 46.10 19.65
C SER A 237 59.88 46.98 20.59
N ALA A 238 60.53 47.93 21.29
CA ALA A 238 59.83 48.85 22.16
C ALA A 238 58.88 49.77 21.36
N LEU A 239 59.30 50.29 20.19
CA LEU A 239 58.49 51.11 19.32
C LEU A 239 57.26 50.39 18.79
N ILE A 240 57.41 49.11 18.38
CA ILE A 240 56.33 48.28 17.89
C ILE A 240 55.29 47.97 19.00
N VAL A 241 55.74 47.66 20.22
CA VAL A 241 54.83 47.43 21.35
C VAL A 241 54.02 48.70 21.70
N VAL A 242 54.69 49.88 21.69
CA VAL A 242 54.00 51.15 21.94
C VAL A 242 52.98 51.44 20.83
N THR A 243 53.35 51.25 19.55
CA THR A 243 52.41 51.46 18.43
C THR A 243 51.22 50.51 18.51
N GLN A 244 51.43 49.23 18.75
CA GLN A 244 50.32 48.24 18.95
C GLN A 244 49.44 48.61 20.15
N HIS A 245 49.99 49.15 21.23
CA HIS A 245 49.21 49.62 22.37
C HIS A 245 48.29 50.77 21.95
N TYR A 246 48.76 51.74 21.18
CA TYR A 246 47.91 52.84 20.65
C TYR A 246 46.90 52.36 19.64
N ASP A 247 47.24 51.41 18.76
CA ASP A 247 46.30 50.82 17.80
C ASP A 247 45.14 50.08 18.52
N THR A 248 45.49 49.37 19.61
CA THR A 248 44.52 48.66 20.44
C THR A 248 43.57 49.64 21.15
N LEU A 249 44.13 50.73 21.70
CA LEU A 249 43.32 51.79 22.34
C LEU A 249 42.39 52.48 21.33
N GLN A 250 42.89 52.72 20.11
CA GLN A 250 42.09 53.29 19.02
C GLN A 250 40.96 52.36 18.62
N ALA A 251 41.22 51.03 18.51
CA ALA A 251 40.23 50.02 18.20
C ALA A 251 39.14 49.92 19.30
N ILE A 252 39.53 49.96 20.58
CA ILE A 252 38.61 50.00 21.71
C ILE A 252 37.78 51.31 21.72
N GLY A 253 38.43 52.45 21.42
CA GLY A 253 37.75 53.74 21.40
C GLY A 253 36.77 53.94 20.20
N ALA A 254 36.95 53.15 19.15
CA ALA A 254 36.07 53.20 17.97
C ALA A 254 34.76 52.43 18.18
N ASP A 255 34.68 51.56 19.19
CA ASP A 255 33.46 50.81 19.50
C ASP A 255 32.50 51.70 20.32
N ALA A 256 31.33 52.00 19.77
CA ALA A 256 30.39 52.98 20.30
C ALA A 256 29.80 52.66 21.71
N ASN A 257 30.12 51.48 22.27
CA ASN A 257 29.67 51.02 23.60
C ASN A 257 30.82 50.84 24.62
N SER A 258 32.04 51.31 24.37
CA SER A 258 33.19 51.12 25.30
C SER A 258 33.38 52.32 26.23
N ASN A 259 33.26 52.09 27.53
CA ASN A 259 33.69 53.04 28.53
C ASN A 259 35.22 52.87 28.75
N LEU A 260 36.00 53.80 28.23
CA LEU A 260 37.47 53.80 28.39
C LEU A 260 37.85 54.29 29.81
N ILE A 261 38.35 53.39 30.65
CA ILE A 261 38.91 53.71 31.99
C ILE A 261 40.43 53.76 31.85
N LEU A 262 41.01 54.94 31.80
CA LEU A 262 42.47 55.12 31.84
C LEU A 262 42.94 55.02 33.26
N LEU A 263 43.71 53.97 33.58
CA LEU A 263 44.37 53.85 34.87
C LEU A 263 45.74 54.55 34.77
N PRO A 264 46.11 55.39 35.74
CA PRO A 264 47.46 56.00 35.75
C PRO A 264 48.52 54.89 35.94
N ASN A 265 49.57 54.97 35.11
CA ASN A 265 50.74 54.12 35.22
C ASN A 265 51.53 54.56 36.45
N SER A 266 51.53 53.78 37.54
CA SER A 266 52.36 54.00 38.74
C SER A 266 53.72 53.38 38.56
#